data_a76ee5d5d976fdd9958fcf97056d3da6
#
_entry.id   a76ee5d5d976fdd9958fcf97056d3da6
#
_cell.length_a   1.000
_cell.length_b   1.000
_cell.length_c   1.000
_cell.angle_alpha   90.00
_cell.angle_beta   90.00
_cell.angle_gamma   90.00
#
_symmetry.space_group_name_H-M   'P 1'
#
loop_
_entity.id
_entity.type
_entity.pdbx_description
1 polymer ?
#
loop_
_entity_poly.entity_id
_entity_poly.type
_entity_poly.pdbx_seq_one_letter_code
_entity_poly.pdbx_strand_id
1 'polypeptide(L)'
;MLETCRPMDIEARSFEIITELLGDRKLDPENAPVIKRAIHTTADFDYADNLVFSPHAVQTGLEALRAGCDIVTDTQMAKAGINKTILASLGGEVHCFMSDPDVAAEAKSRGVTRAWVSMEKAAQLKKPCIFAIGNAPTALVSLDALMAAELLRPALLIGVPVGFVNVVESKELIIEGGRAPYIVARGRKGGSNVAAAICNAMLYQIRR
;
A
#
# COMPACT_ATOMS: atom_id res chain seq x y z
N MET A 1 8.50 -34.39 10.16
CA MET A 1 9.53 -33.87 11.08
C MET A 1 9.49 -32.34 10.95
N LEU A 2 9.52 -31.58 12.06
CA LEU A 2 9.57 -30.11 11.97
C LEU A 2 10.95 -29.69 11.43
N GLU A 3 10.97 -28.77 10.46
CA GLU A 3 12.21 -28.19 9.95
C GLU A 3 12.82 -27.27 11.01
N THR A 4 14.09 -27.45 11.33
CA THR A 4 14.81 -26.61 12.30
C THR A 4 15.55 -25.52 11.55
N CYS A 5 15.10 -24.27 11.72
CA CYS A 5 15.70 -23.09 11.09
C CYS A 5 16.13 -22.09 12.18
N ARG A 6 17.29 -21.43 12.01
CA ARG A 6 17.71 -20.37 12.94
C ARG A 6 16.77 -19.17 12.81
N PRO A 7 16.45 -18.46 13.92
CA PRO A 7 15.50 -17.34 13.88
C PRO A 7 15.77 -16.30 12.80
N MET A 8 17.05 -15.97 12.54
CA MET A 8 17.44 -14.99 11.52
C MET A 8 17.32 -15.49 10.07
N ASP A 9 17.16 -16.80 9.85
CA ASP A 9 17.07 -17.41 8.53
C ASP A 9 15.59 -17.73 8.14
N ILE A 10 14.65 -17.65 9.09
CA ILE A 10 13.23 -18.01 8.87
C ILE A 10 12.62 -17.22 7.72
N GLU A 11 12.87 -15.93 7.64
CA GLU A 11 12.33 -15.08 6.57
C GLU A 11 12.91 -15.48 5.21
N ALA A 12 14.23 -15.67 5.12
CA ALA A 12 14.89 -16.10 3.89
C ALA A 12 14.36 -17.47 3.43
N ARG A 13 14.24 -18.41 4.35
CA ARG A 13 13.67 -19.74 4.07
C ARG A 13 12.23 -19.65 3.57
N SER A 14 11.42 -18.76 4.13
CA SER A 14 10.04 -18.53 3.66
C SER A 14 10.01 -18.03 2.22
N PHE A 15 10.92 -17.13 1.84
CA PHE A 15 11.02 -16.63 0.45
C PHE A 15 11.53 -17.68 -0.52
N GLU A 16 12.40 -18.61 -0.08
CA GLU A 16 12.80 -19.78 -0.88
C GLU A 16 11.59 -20.68 -1.17
N ILE A 17 10.84 -21.05 -0.14
CA ILE A 17 9.62 -21.87 -0.27
C ILE A 17 8.60 -21.19 -1.18
N ILE A 18 8.36 -19.89 -1.02
CA ILE A 18 7.46 -19.14 -1.90
C ILE A 18 7.95 -19.21 -3.35
N THR A 19 9.26 -19.11 -3.58
CA THR A 19 9.84 -19.19 -4.92
C THR A 19 9.66 -20.59 -5.53
N GLU A 20 9.91 -21.64 -4.75
CA GLU A 20 9.68 -23.03 -5.15
C GLU A 20 8.19 -23.28 -5.51
N LEU A 21 7.26 -22.79 -4.69
CA LEU A 21 5.82 -22.94 -4.88
C LEU A 21 5.27 -22.10 -6.06
N LEU A 22 5.90 -20.99 -6.40
CA LEU A 22 5.58 -20.22 -7.60
C LEU A 22 5.92 -21.00 -8.88
N GLY A 23 6.86 -21.94 -8.83
CA GLY A 23 7.24 -22.81 -9.95
C GLY A 23 7.68 -22.00 -11.18
N ASP A 24 7.09 -22.31 -12.33
CA ASP A 24 7.44 -21.68 -13.63
C ASP A 24 6.80 -20.29 -13.83
N ARG A 25 6.09 -19.74 -12.85
CA ARG A 25 5.50 -18.39 -12.94
C ARG A 25 6.59 -17.34 -13.06
N LYS A 26 6.64 -16.67 -14.21
CA LYS A 26 7.59 -15.58 -14.46
C LYS A 26 7.03 -14.28 -13.88
N LEU A 27 7.57 -13.88 -12.73
CA LEU A 27 7.31 -12.55 -12.19
C LEU A 27 8.24 -11.54 -12.84
N ASP A 28 7.72 -10.33 -13.09
CA ASP A 28 8.57 -9.20 -13.49
C ASP A 28 9.61 -8.95 -12.38
N PRO A 29 10.92 -8.87 -12.70
CA PRO A 29 11.98 -8.72 -11.70
C PRO A 29 11.83 -7.46 -10.81
N GLU A 30 11.29 -6.37 -11.34
CA GLU A 30 11.05 -5.13 -10.59
C GLU A 30 9.95 -5.34 -9.54
N ASN A 31 8.89 -6.07 -9.89
CA ASN A 31 7.70 -6.26 -9.07
C ASN A 31 7.80 -7.47 -8.13
N ALA A 32 8.65 -8.45 -8.46
CA ALA A 32 8.77 -9.72 -7.75
C ALA A 32 8.99 -9.58 -6.23
N PRO A 33 9.82 -8.65 -5.71
CA PRO A 33 9.98 -8.49 -4.26
C PRO A 33 8.69 -8.08 -3.55
N VAL A 34 7.87 -7.23 -4.19
CA VAL A 34 6.58 -6.76 -3.65
C VAL A 34 5.56 -7.89 -3.68
N ILE A 35 5.46 -8.61 -4.80
CA ILE A 35 4.55 -9.76 -4.96
C ILE A 35 4.86 -10.84 -3.92
N LYS A 36 6.13 -11.26 -3.81
CA LYS A 36 6.54 -12.27 -2.83
C LYS A 36 6.29 -11.83 -1.39
N ARG A 37 6.43 -10.55 -1.06
CA ARG A 37 6.12 -10.01 0.27
C ARG A 37 4.62 -10.05 0.55
N ALA A 38 3.77 -9.77 -0.41
CA ALA A 38 2.32 -9.90 -0.28
C ALA A 38 1.93 -11.38 -0.05
N ILE A 39 2.51 -12.31 -0.81
CA ILE A 39 2.32 -13.76 -0.61
C ILE A 39 2.81 -14.17 0.79
N HIS A 40 3.99 -13.75 1.21
CA HIS A 40 4.53 -14.06 2.53
C HIS A 40 3.60 -13.64 3.67
N THR A 41 2.98 -12.46 3.55
CA THR A 41 2.08 -11.91 4.57
C THR A 41 0.73 -12.63 4.64
N THR A 42 0.27 -13.23 3.54
CA THR A 42 -1.10 -13.76 3.39
C THR A 42 -1.15 -15.27 3.19
N ALA A 43 -0.03 -15.89 2.84
CA ALA A 43 0.05 -17.26 2.30
C ALA A 43 -0.85 -17.48 1.06
N ASP A 44 -1.20 -16.40 0.32
CA ASP A 44 -2.12 -16.42 -0.81
C ASP A 44 -1.37 -16.13 -2.13
N PHE A 45 -1.27 -17.15 -2.98
CA PHE A 45 -0.54 -17.08 -4.24
C PHE A 45 -1.28 -16.32 -5.35
N ASP A 46 -2.58 -16.02 -5.18
CA ASP A 46 -3.33 -15.20 -6.14
C ASP A 46 -2.74 -13.79 -6.28
N TYR A 47 -1.96 -13.31 -5.30
CA TYR A 47 -1.26 -12.03 -5.42
C TYR A 47 -0.21 -12.00 -6.54
N ALA A 48 0.24 -13.15 -7.03
CA ALA A 48 1.10 -13.23 -8.21
C ALA A 48 0.39 -12.80 -9.50
N ASP A 49 -0.94 -12.99 -9.55
CA ASP A 49 -1.77 -12.70 -10.72
C ASP A 49 -2.61 -11.42 -10.52
N ASN A 50 -2.97 -11.10 -9.27
CA ASN A 50 -3.91 -10.03 -8.95
C ASN A 50 -3.26 -8.68 -8.63
N LEU A 51 -1.96 -8.63 -8.30
CA LEU A 51 -1.27 -7.36 -8.15
C LEU A 51 -0.96 -6.75 -9.51
N VAL A 52 -1.52 -5.59 -9.75
CA VAL A 52 -1.35 -4.79 -10.98
C VAL A 52 -0.50 -3.58 -10.65
N PHE A 53 0.49 -3.31 -11.49
CA PHE A 53 1.44 -2.23 -11.34
C PHE A 53 1.35 -1.28 -12.53
N SER A 54 1.34 0.01 -12.30
CA SER A 54 1.63 0.97 -13.37
C SER A 54 3.13 0.84 -13.78
N PRO A 55 3.51 1.29 -14.98
CA PRO A 55 4.91 1.26 -15.40
C PRO A 55 5.83 1.87 -14.34
N HIS A 56 6.89 1.13 -13.96
CA HIS A 56 7.90 1.54 -12.99
C HIS A 56 7.37 1.95 -11.60
N ALA A 57 6.21 1.41 -11.17
CA ALA A 57 5.59 1.78 -9.91
C ALA A 57 6.49 1.51 -8.69
N VAL A 58 7.16 0.36 -8.65
CA VAL A 58 8.06 0.00 -7.55
C VAL A 58 9.28 0.92 -7.53
N GLN A 59 9.90 1.17 -8.69
CA GLN A 59 11.04 2.07 -8.80
C GLN A 59 10.68 3.49 -8.35
N THR A 60 9.54 4.01 -8.80
CA THR A 60 9.03 5.32 -8.38
C THR A 60 8.81 5.38 -6.86
N GLY A 61 8.25 4.32 -6.27
CA GLY A 61 8.08 4.22 -4.82
C GLY A 61 9.41 4.21 -4.06
N LEU A 62 10.41 3.47 -4.56
CA LEU A 62 11.75 3.44 -3.98
C LEU A 62 12.45 4.81 -4.03
N GLU A 63 12.32 5.53 -5.15
CA GLU A 63 12.88 6.88 -5.31
C GLU A 63 12.21 7.87 -4.36
N ALA A 64 10.86 7.84 -4.25
CA ALA A 64 10.13 8.68 -3.33
C ALA A 64 10.54 8.43 -1.87
N LEU A 65 10.69 7.16 -1.46
CA LEU A 65 11.14 6.80 -0.11
C LEU A 65 12.57 7.29 0.17
N ARG A 66 13.49 7.14 -0.80
CA ARG A 66 14.86 7.66 -0.67
C ARG A 66 14.89 9.19 -0.58
N ALA A 67 13.94 9.86 -1.21
CA ALA A 67 13.77 11.32 -1.12
C ALA A 67 13.08 11.78 0.18
N GLY A 68 12.73 10.86 1.09
CA GLY A 68 12.14 11.19 2.39
C GLY A 68 10.65 11.48 2.35
N CYS A 69 9.90 10.89 1.43
CA CYS A 69 8.44 11.02 1.38
C CYS A 69 7.78 10.43 2.64
N ASP A 70 6.59 10.93 2.94
CA ASP A 70 5.74 10.39 3.99
C ASP A 70 4.85 9.26 3.44
N ILE A 71 4.29 8.44 4.34
CA ILE A 71 3.29 7.42 3.99
C ILE A 71 1.98 7.75 4.70
N VAL A 72 0.87 7.79 3.96
CA VAL A 72 -0.48 7.99 4.50
C VAL A 72 -1.24 6.68 4.43
N THR A 73 -1.88 6.28 5.52
CA THR A 73 -2.69 5.06 5.59
C THR A 73 -4.13 5.36 5.97
N ASP A 74 -5.05 4.50 5.54
CA ASP A 74 -6.48 4.57 5.89
C ASP A 74 -6.84 3.78 7.15
N THR A 75 -5.87 3.14 7.80
CA THR A 75 -6.08 2.41 9.05
C THR A 75 -4.89 2.53 10.01
N GLN A 76 -5.18 2.53 11.31
CA GLN A 76 -4.13 2.46 12.34
C GLN A 76 -3.37 1.12 12.28
N MET A 77 -4.02 0.04 11.82
CA MET A 77 -3.38 -1.25 11.63
C MET A 77 -2.28 -1.20 10.56
N ALA A 78 -2.55 -0.60 9.39
CA ALA A 78 -1.54 -0.41 8.37
C ALA A 78 -0.40 0.49 8.88
N LYS A 79 -0.73 1.63 9.53
CA LYS A 79 0.25 2.51 10.19
C LYS A 79 1.12 1.75 11.20
N ALA A 80 0.53 0.85 11.99
CA ALA A 80 1.28 0.05 12.97
C ALA A 80 2.21 -0.97 12.30
N GLY A 81 1.80 -1.56 11.17
CA GLY A 81 2.53 -2.59 10.45
C GLY A 81 3.73 -2.09 9.62
N ILE A 82 3.78 -0.81 9.28
CA ILE A 82 4.89 -0.21 8.51
C ILE A 82 6.13 -0.03 9.40
N ASN A 83 7.31 -0.35 8.87
CA ASN A 83 8.58 -0.19 9.56
C ASN A 83 8.97 1.30 9.68
N LYS A 84 8.54 1.91 10.78
CA LYS A 84 8.77 3.34 11.06
C LYS A 84 10.25 3.67 11.27
N THR A 85 11.05 2.72 11.78
CA THR A 85 12.48 2.94 12.02
C THR A 85 13.23 3.17 10.71
N ILE A 86 12.98 2.31 9.70
CA ILE A 86 13.59 2.48 8.38
C ILE A 86 13.05 3.75 7.72
N LEU A 87 11.72 3.98 7.73
CA LEU A 87 11.14 5.16 7.11
C LEU A 87 11.69 6.46 7.72
N ALA A 88 11.78 6.54 9.05
CA ALA A 88 12.33 7.69 9.75
C ALA A 88 13.83 7.93 9.42
N SER A 89 14.61 6.87 9.22
CA SER A 89 16.01 7.00 8.80
C SER A 89 16.18 7.61 7.40
N LEU A 90 15.12 7.56 6.58
CA LEU A 90 15.04 8.20 5.28
C LEU A 90 14.42 9.62 5.35
N GLY A 91 13.96 10.05 6.52
CA GLY A 91 13.33 11.36 6.75
C GLY A 91 11.82 11.37 6.56
N GLY A 92 11.18 10.22 6.36
CA GLY A 92 9.73 10.09 6.21
C GLY A 92 9.01 9.75 7.52
N GLU A 93 7.69 9.96 7.53
CA GLU A 93 6.79 9.65 8.63
C GLU A 93 5.54 8.92 8.13
N VAL A 94 4.87 8.14 9.02
CA VAL A 94 3.60 7.49 8.70
C VAL A 94 2.44 8.24 9.34
N HIS A 95 1.48 8.68 8.52
CA HIS A 95 0.26 9.35 8.95
C HIS A 95 -0.97 8.45 8.84
N CYS A 96 -1.93 8.64 9.75
CA CYS A 96 -3.27 8.07 9.68
C CYS A 96 -4.23 8.99 10.43
N PHE A 97 -5.10 9.68 9.72
CA PHE A 97 -6.00 10.69 10.26
C PHE A 97 -7.38 10.14 10.66
N MET A 98 -7.59 8.83 10.52
CA MET A 98 -8.89 8.16 10.77
C MET A 98 -9.44 8.34 12.19
N SER A 99 -8.56 8.56 13.18
CA SER A 99 -8.92 8.72 14.59
C SER A 99 -8.98 10.18 15.02
N ASP A 100 -8.72 11.13 14.12
CA ASP A 100 -8.66 12.54 14.44
C ASP A 100 -10.08 13.08 14.72
N PRO A 101 -10.29 13.84 15.81
CA PRO A 101 -11.61 14.35 16.17
C PRO A 101 -12.23 15.28 15.12
N ASP A 102 -11.42 16.12 14.47
CA ASP A 102 -11.83 17.02 13.39
C ASP A 102 -12.32 16.24 12.17
N VAL A 103 -11.62 15.19 11.78
CA VAL A 103 -12.02 14.27 10.70
C VAL A 103 -13.36 13.60 11.01
N ALA A 104 -13.55 13.16 12.26
CA ALA A 104 -14.79 12.52 12.67
C ALA A 104 -15.98 13.51 12.66
N ALA A 105 -15.76 14.74 13.12
CA ALA A 105 -16.77 15.80 13.16
C ALA A 105 -17.18 16.23 11.74
N GLU A 106 -16.19 16.46 10.86
CA GLU A 106 -16.45 16.88 9.48
C GLU A 106 -17.14 15.77 8.67
N ALA A 107 -16.70 14.52 8.80
CA ALA A 107 -17.33 13.39 8.14
C ALA A 107 -18.82 13.28 8.52
N LYS A 108 -19.13 13.44 9.80
CA LYS A 108 -20.52 13.44 10.31
C LYS A 108 -21.32 14.61 9.75
N SER A 109 -20.77 15.82 9.75
CA SER A 109 -21.42 17.03 9.24
C SER A 109 -21.76 16.93 7.76
N ARG A 110 -20.85 16.36 6.95
CA ARG A 110 -21.00 16.24 5.50
C ARG A 110 -21.72 14.96 5.04
N GLY A 111 -21.99 14.01 5.94
CA GLY A 111 -22.59 12.72 5.58
C GLY A 111 -21.67 11.84 4.72
N VAL A 112 -20.36 12.00 4.86
CA VAL A 112 -19.34 11.18 4.16
C VAL A 112 -18.56 10.30 5.13
N THR A 113 -17.72 9.38 4.59
CA THR A 113 -16.91 8.52 5.46
C THR A 113 -15.70 9.29 6.04
N ARG A 114 -15.22 8.85 7.21
CA ARG A 114 -13.95 9.38 7.77
C ARG A 114 -12.78 9.15 6.83
N ALA A 115 -12.79 8.05 6.07
CA ALA A 115 -11.75 7.76 5.11
C ALA A 115 -11.69 8.81 4.00
N TRP A 116 -12.84 9.28 3.53
CA TRP A 116 -12.93 10.39 2.57
C TRP A 116 -12.23 11.65 3.11
N VAL A 117 -12.67 12.12 4.27
CA VAL A 117 -12.12 13.34 4.90
C VAL A 117 -10.65 13.19 5.28
N SER A 118 -10.23 11.98 5.69
CA SER A 118 -8.82 11.67 5.96
C SER A 118 -7.92 11.91 4.75
N MET A 119 -8.40 11.58 3.54
CA MET A 119 -7.61 11.81 2.31
C MET A 119 -7.56 13.29 1.95
N GLU A 120 -8.66 14.02 2.14
CA GLU A 120 -8.67 15.48 1.97
C GLU A 120 -7.71 16.18 2.94
N LYS A 121 -7.68 15.74 4.21
CA LYS A 121 -6.72 16.23 5.21
C LYS A 121 -5.28 15.89 4.81
N ALA A 122 -5.04 14.68 4.33
CA ALA A 122 -3.72 14.24 3.86
C ALA A 122 -3.23 15.03 2.64
N ALA A 123 -4.13 15.48 1.77
CA ALA A 123 -3.78 16.31 0.61
C ALA A 123 -3.18 17.68 0.99
N GLN A 124 -3.32 18.09 2.26
CA GLN A 124 -2.73 19.35 2.78
C GLN A 124 -1.29 19.17 3.28
N LEU A 125 -0.78 17.93 3.32
CA LEU A 125 0.63 17.68 3.68
C LEU A 125 1.56 18.31 2.64
N LYS A 126 2.63 18.95 3.11
CA LYS A 126 3.59 19.63 2.22
C LYS A 126 4.58 18.70 1.56
N LYS A 127 4.83 17.54 2.16
CA LYS A 127 5.75 16.53 1.63
C LYS A 127 5.05 15.65 0.60
N PRO A 128 5.78 15.15 -0.41
CA PRO A 128 5.27 14.09 -1.26
C PRO A 128 4.85 12.88 -0.40
N CYS A 129 3.76 12.22 -0.76
CA CYS A 129 3.23 11.10 0.01
C CYS A 129 3.01 9.86 -0.86
N ILE A 130 3.29 8.70 -0.30
CA ILE A 130 2.77 7.41 -0.75
C ILE A 130 1.46 7.16 0.02
N PHE A 131 0.37 6.88 -0.69
CA PHE A 131 -0.91 6.53 -0.07
C PHE A 131 -1.08 5.02 -0.06
N ALA A 132 -1.21 4.42 1.13
CA ALA A 132 -1.33 2.98 1.33
C ALA A 132 -2.72 2.65 1.91
N ILE A 133 -3.66 2.34 1.01
CA ILE A 133 -5.08 2.12 1.30
C ILE A 133 -5.36 0.64 1.37
N GLY A 134 -5.66 0.14 2.57
CA GLY A 134 -5.86 -1.28 2.85
C GLY A 134 -7.26 -1.68 3.28
N ASN A 135 -8.17 -0.72 3.50
CA ASN A 135 -9.50 -1.02 4.03
C ASN A 135 -10.64 -0.26 3.34
N ALA A 136 -10.52 1.05 3.13
CA ALA A 136 -11.65 1.88 2.74
C ALA A 136 -11.69 2.17 1.22
N PRO A 137 -12.64 1.58 0.46
CA PRO A 137 -12.85 1.94 -0.95
C PRO A 137 -13.09 3.44 -1.16
N THR A 138 -13.80 4.08 -0.22
CA THR A 138 -14.07 5.52 -0.27
C THR A 138 -12.83 6.39 -0.14
N ALA A 139 -11.72 5.88 0.42
CA ALA A 139 -10.43 6.56 0.38
C ALA A 139 -9.88 6.62 -1.06
N LEU A 140 -9.98 5.52 -1.83
CA LEU A 140 -9.55 5.50 -3.23
C LEU A 140 -10.39 6.45 -4.08
N VAL A 141 -11.71 6.49 -3.87
CA VAL A 141 -12.62 7.41 -4.58
C VAL A 141 -12.28 8.87 -4.25
N SER A 142 -12.02 9.20 -2.98
CA SER A 142 -11.58 10.54 -2.57
C SER A 142 -10.26 10.93 -3.21
N LEU A 143 -9.27 10.01 -3.23
CA LEU A 143 -7.97 10.24 -3.86
C LEU A 143 -8.11 10.47 -5.37
N ASP A 144 -8.93 9.70 -6.07
CA ASP A 144 -9.19 9.91 -7.50
C ASP A 144 -9.81 11.29 -7.77
N ALA A 145 -10.82 11.68 -6.98
CA ALA A 145 -11.45 13.00 -7.08
C ALA A 145 -10.45 14.14 -6.84
N LEU A 146 -9.57 14.02 -5.83
CA LEU A 146 -8.53 15.00 -5.54
C LEU A 146 -7.48 15.08 -6.66
N MET A 147 -7.09 13.95 -7.24
CA MET A 147 -6.18 13.92 -8.38
C MET A 147 -6.83 14.51 -9.64
N ALA A 148 -8.10 14.20 -9.91
CA ALA A 148 -8.85 14.75 -11.04
C ALA A 148 -9.02 16.28 -10.94
N ALA A 149 -9.13 16.82 -9.72
CA ALA A 149 -9.19 18.25 -9.45
C ALA A 149 -7.80 18.92 -9.38
N GLU A 150 -6.71 18.19 -9.63
CA GLU A 150 -5.31 18.65 -9.51
C GLU A 150 -4.93 19.15 -8.11
N LEU A 151 -5.67 18.76 -7.08
CA LEU A 151 -5.42 19.11 -5.68
C LEU A 151 -4.42 18.19 -4.99
N LEU A 152 -4.13 17.04 -5.59
CA LEU A 152 -3.21 16.04 -5.05
C LEU A 152 -2.42 15.37 -6.17
N ARG A 153 -1.12 15.14 -5.91
CA ARG A 153 -0.22 14.35 -6.77
C ARG A 153 0.53 13.35 -5.91
N PRO A 154 -0.01 12.13 -5.70
CA PRO A 154 0.67 11.09 -4.95
C PRO A 154 1.99 10.70 -5.61
N ALA A 155 3.02 10.44 -4.80
CA ALA A 155 4.25 9.82 -5.29
C ALA A 155 4.01 8.37 -5.74
N LEU A 156 3.14 7.65 -5.00
CA LEU A 156 2.67 6.31 -5.33
C LEU A 156 1.33 6.07 -4.62
N LEU A 157 0.41 5.34 -5.26
CA LEU A 157 -0.83 4.89 -4.67
C LEU A 157 -0.83 3.37 -4.55
N ILE A 158 -0.91 2.85 -3.34
CA ILE A 158 -1.08 1.43 -3.03
C ILE A 158 -2.57 1.21 -2.71
N GLY A 159 -3.31 0.66 -3.68
CA GLY A 159 -4.76 0.47 -3.59
C GLY A 159 -5.11 -1.00 -3.36
N VAL A 160 -5.13 -1.43 -2.10
CA VAL A 160 -5.38 -2.82 -1.74
C VAL A 160 -6.48 -2.97 -0.67
N PRO A 161 -7.61 -2.21 -0.72
CA PRO A 161 -8.68 -2.42 0.23
C PRO A 161 -9.29 -3.81 0.05
N VAL A 162 -9.68 -4.44 1.18
CA VAL A 162 -10.38 -5.72 1.21
C VAL A 162 -11.88 -5.48 1.39
N GLY A 163 -12.73 -6.29 0.76
CA GLY A 163 -14.17 -6.24 1.04
C GLY A 163 -15.06 -6.52 -0.16
N PHE A 164 -16.32 -6.08 -0.05
CA PHE A 164 -17.37 -6.47 -0.98
C PHE A 164 -18.11 -5.28 -1.61
N VAL A 165 -18.31 -4.18 -0.88
CA VAL A 165 -19.07 -3.02 -1.37
C VAL A 165 -18.13 -2.01 -1.99
N ASN A 166 -18.26 -1.73 -3.28
CA ASN A 166 -17.49 -0.80 -4.08
C ASN A 166 -15.95 -1.03 -4.05
N VAL A 167 -15.50 -2.22 -3.60
CA VAL A 167 -14.07 -2.53 -3.50
C VAL A 167 -13.46 -2.71 -4.88
N VAL A 168 -14.10 -3.50 -5.73
CA VAL A 168 -13.62 -3.76 -7.09
C VAL A 168 -13.68 -2.47 -7.90
N GLU A 169 -14.80 -1.78 -7.86
CA GLU A 169 -15.05 -0.56 -8.61
C GLU A 169 -14.06 0.56 -8.26
N SER A 170 -13.75 0.73 -6.98
CA SER A 170 -12.78 1.74 -6.54
C SER A 170 -11.35 1.44 -6.96
N LYS A 171 -10.99 0.17 -7.09
CA LYS A 171 -9.67 -0.26 -7.57
C LYS A 171 -9.54 -0.08 -9.08
N GLU A 172 -10.56 -0.50 -9.84
CA GLU A 172 -10.59 -0.29 -11.29
C GLU A 172 -10.58 1.21 -11.63
N LEU A 173 -11.25 2.05 -10.84
CA LEU A 173 -11.21 3.51 -10.99
C LEU A 173 -9.76 4.05 -10.96
N ILE A 174 -8.92 3.54 -10.05
CA ILE A 174 -7.52 3.96 -9.97
C ILE A 174 -6.72 3.44 -11.17
N ILE A 175 -6.93 2.18 -11.56
CA ILE A 175 -6.23 1.55 -12.69
C ILE A 175 -6.56 2.25 -14.00
N GLU A 176 -7.85 2.43 -14.28
CA GLU A 176 -8.35 3.05 -15.51
C GLU A 176 -8.04 4.56 -15.58
N GLY A 177 -8.12 5.24 -14.43
CA GLY A 177 -7.80 6.66 -14.32
C GLY A 177 -6.34 6.96 -14.60
N GLY A 178 -5.41 6.10 -14.16
CA GLY A 178 -3.98 6.22 -14.44
C GLY A 178 -3.35 7.57 -14.02
N ARG A 179 -3.96 8.29 -13.05
CA ARG A 179 -3.58 9.67 -12.67
C ARG A 179 -2.32 9.76 -11.82
N ALA A 180 -1.87 8.65 -11.24
CA ALA A 180 -0.66 8.54 -10.44
C ALA A 180 -0.03 7.16 -10.64
N PRO A 181 1.26 6.96 -10.32
CA PRO A 181 1.83 5.62 -10.20
C PRO A 181 1.04 4.79 -9.19
N TYR A 182 0.78 3.51 -9.49
CA TYR A 182 -0.03 2.68 -8.60
C TYR A 182 0.46 1.24 -8.50
N ILE A 183 0.13 0.62 -7.34
CA ILE A 183 0.16 -0.82 -7.07
C ILE A 183 -1.22 -1.20 -6.53
N VAL A 184 -2.00 -1.97 -7.26
CA VAL A 184 -3.40 -2.28 -6.92
C VAL A 184 -3.62 -3.80 -6.91
N ALA A 185 -4.27 -4.32 -5.87
CA ALA A 185 -4.72 -5.71 -5.83
C ALA A 185 -6.10 -5.81 -6.46
N ARG A 186 -6.20 -6.29 -7.71
CA ARG A 186 -7.46 -6.49 -8.41
C ARG A 186 -8.41 -7.41 -7.65
N GLY A 187 -9.71 -7.20 -7.82
CA GLY A 187 -10.74 -8.00 -7.15
C GLY A 187 -10.93 -7.62 -5.68
N ARG A 188 -11.41 -8.57 -4.85
CA ARG A 188 -11.85 -8.30 -3.48
C ARG A 188 -10.79 -8.50 -2.41
N LYS A 189 -9.68 -9.18 -2.74
CA LYS A 189 -8.58 -9.45 -1.81
C LYS A 189 -7.76 -8.19 -1.53
N GLY A 190 -7.20 -8.12 -0.33
CA GLY A 190 -6.41 -7.00 0.15
C GLY A 190 -6.32 -7.01 1.67
N GLY A 191 -6.14 -5.83 2.25
CA GLY A 191 -6.13 -5.64 3.70
C GLY A 191 -5.03 -4.69 4.18
N SER A 192 -5.18 -4.19 5.40
CA SER A 192 -4.20 -3.32 6.04
C SER A 192 -2.82 -3.98 6.17
N ASN A 193 -2.78 -5.30 6.38
CA ASN A 193 -1.56 -6.09 6.41
C ASN A 193 -0.87 -6.12 5.03
N VAL A 194 -1.64 -6.25 3.95
CA VAL A 194 -1.12 -6.24 2.57
C VAL A 194 -0.56 -4.85 2.23
N ALA A 195 -1.29 -3.77 2.58
CA ALA A 195 -0.82 -2.40 2.39
C ALA A 195 0.52 -2.15 3.11
N ALA A 196 0.62 -2.54 4.38
CA ALA A 196 1.85 -2.45 5.15
C ALA A 196 2.98 -3.33 4.57
N ALA A 197 2.65 -4.55 4.11
CA ALA A 197 3.62 -5.47 3.52
C ALA A 197 4.23 -4.90 2.23
N ILE A 198 3.44 -4.27 1.35
CA ILE A 198 3.93 -3.62 0.13
C ILE A 198 4.87 -2.46 0.47
N CYS A 199 4.50 -1.60 1.43
CA CYS A 199 5.39 -0.54 1.92
C CYS A 199 6.71 -1.11 2.45
N ASN A 200 6.64 -2.15 3.30
CA ASN A 200 7.82 -2.79 3.88
C ASN A 200 8.69 -3.50 2.83
N ALA A 201 8.09 -4.07 1.78
CA ALA A 201 8.84 -4.66 0.67
C ALA A 201 9.80 -3.65 0.02
N MET A 202 9.34 -2.41 -0.17
CA MET A 202 10.18 -1.33 -0.72
C MET A 202 11.20 -0.83 0.32
N LEU A 203 10.79 -0.60 1.58
CA LEU A 203 11.68 -0.14 2.65
C LEU A 203 12.85 -1.11 2.88
N TYR A 204 12.60 -2.42 2.85
CA TYR A 204 13.65 -3.43 3.04
C TYR A 204 14.61 -3.53 1.86
N GLN A 205 14.18 -3.22 0.64
CA GLN A 205 15.07 -3.13 -0.52
C GLN A 205 16.05 -1.96 -0.42
N ILE A 206 15.66 -0.84 0.20
CA ILE A 206 16.54 0.34 0.37
C ILE A 206 17.63 0.07 1.42
N ARG A 207 17.32 -0.73 2.44
CA ARG A 207 18.26 -1.01 3.55
C ARG A 207 19.29 -2.10 3.22
N ARG A 208 19.04 -2.91 2.20
CA ARG A 208 19.96 -3.97 1.76
C ARG A 208 21.04 -3.41 0.86
#